data_633f120b8d998cfc78024f61547daeb3
#
_entry.id   633f120b8d998cfc78024f61547daeb3
#
_cell.length_a   1.000
_cell.length_b   1.000
_cell.length_c   1.000
_cell.angle_alpha   90.00
_cell.angle_beta   90.00
_cell.angle_gamma   90.00
#
_symmetry.space_group_name_H-M   'P 1'
#
loop_
_entity.id
_entity.type
_entity.pdbx_description
1 polymer ?
#
loop_
_entity_poly.entity_id
_entity_poly.type
_entity_poly.pdbx_seq_one_letter_code
_entity_poly.pdbx_strand_id
1 'polypeptide(L)' 'MALFEEYKNNPDTIIRKRATNWAIAIGLQRVDGLNVSEFLIQVARQEIEGKVTMNEALAMIDELYAQMNSNRTSL' A
#
# COMPACT_ATOMS: atom_id res chain seq x y z
N MET A 1 -6.30 14.34 -5.26
CA MET A 1 -7.17 13.51 -4.44
C MET A 1 -6.36 12.81 -3.36
N ALA A 2 -6.79 12.91 -2.11
CA ALA A 2 -6.06 12.31 -0.99
C ALA A 2 -6.31 10.80 -0.95
N LEU A 3 -5.24 10.02 -0.75
CA LEU A 3 -5.35 8.58 -0.61
C LEU A 3 -5.97 8.22 0.74
N PHE A 4 -6.83 7.20 0.73
CA PHE A 4 -7.42 6.63 1.94
C PHE A 4 -8.24 7.65 2.74
N GLU A 5 -8.86 8.59 2.03
CA GLU A 5 -9.66 9.62 2.66
C GLU A 5 -10.85 9.05 3.44
N GLU A 6 -11.34 7.88 3.02
CA GLU A 6 -12.44 7.21 3.70
C GLU A 6 -12.11 6.83 5.15
N TYR A 7 -10.83 6.79 5.51
CA TYR A 7 -10.41 6.46 6.88
C TYR A 7 -10.10 7.69 7.73
N LYS A 8 -10.11 8.87 7.14
CA LYS A 8 -9.65 10.10 7.78
C LYS A 8 -10.45 10.42 9.04
N ASN A 9 -11.74 10.17 9.03
CA ASN A 9 -12.63 10.47 10.13
C ASN A 9 -13.04 9.22 10.92
N ASN A 10 -12.32 8.12 10.74
CA ASN A 10 -12.61 6.89 11.46
C ASN A 10 -12.38 7.11 12.96
N PRO A 11 -13.30 6.67 13.83
CA PRO A 11 -13.12 6.85 15.27
C PRO A 11 -11.94 6.06 15.85
N ASP A 12 -11.49 5.01 15.16
CA ASP A 12 -10.35 4.22 15.61
C ASP A 12 -9.04 4.94 15.25
N THR A 13 -8.30 5.33 16.27
CA THR A 13 -7.02 6.04 16.11
C THR A 13 -6.00 5.18 15.36
N ILE A 14 -6.02 3.86 15.58
CA ILE A 14 -5.07 2.96 14.93
C ILE A 14 -5.34 2.94 13.42
N ILE A 15 -6.60 2.88 13.02
CA ILE A 15 -6.97 2.90 11.60
C ILE A 15 -6.53 4.22 10.96
N ARG A 16 -6.77 5.35 11.63
CA ARG A 16 -6.33 6.64 11.10
C ARG A 16 -4.81 6.70 10.90
N LYS A 17 -4.05 6.20 11.87
CA LYS A 17 -2.58 6.20 11.78
C LYS A 17 -2.08 5.33 10.65
N ARG A 18 -2.66 4.14 10.49
CA ARG A 18 -2.28 3.24 9.40
C ARG A 18 -2.55 3.88 8.05
N ALA A 19 -3.73 4.49 7.89
CA ALA A 19 -4.09 5.15 6.65
C ALA A 19 -3.14 6.30 6.34
N THR A 20 -2.79 7.10 7.34
CA THR A 20 -1.85 8.22 7.16
C THR A 20 -0.48 7.71 6.73
N ASN A 21 0.02 6.65 7.37
CA ASN A 21 1.33 6.09 7.03
C ASN A 21 1.36 5.58 5.59
N TRP A 22 0.31 4.88 5.17
CA TRP A 22 0.23 4.39 3.79
C TRP A 22 0.11 5.53 2.80
N ALA A 23 -0.67 6.55 3.12
CA ALA A 23 -0.83 7.71 2.24
C ALA A 23 0.49 8.43 2.02
N ILE A 24 1.29 8.57 3.08
CA ILE A 24 2.61 9.19 2.98
C ILE A 24 3.53 8.34 2.11
N ALA A 25 3.61 7.05 2.37
CA ALA A 25 4.49 6.15 1.64
C ALA A 25 4.17 6.10 0.15
N ILE A 26 2.88 5.97 -0.18
CA ILE A 26 2.44 5.92 -1.57
C ILE A 26 2.59 7.29 -2.22
N GLY A 27 2.31 8.36 -1.47
CA GLY A 27 2.47 9.72 -1.98
C GLY A 27 3.89 10.03 -2.40
N LEU A 28 4.88 9.56 -1.66
CA LEU A 28 6.28 9.74 -2.01
C LEU A 28 6.63 9.05 -3.32
N GLN A 29 6.10 7.85 -3.54
CA GLN A 29 6.31 7.13 -4.79
C GLN A 29 5.71 7.89 -5.98
N ARG A 30 4.56 8.50 -5.79
CA ARG A 30 3.89 9.27 -6.85
C ARG A 30 4.69 10.53 -7.20
N VAL A 31 5.32 11.16 -6.23
CA VAL A 31 6.17 12.33 -6.47
C VAL A 31 7.35 11.96 -7.36
N ASP A 32 7.87 10.75 -7.22
CA ASP A 32 8.97 10.26 -8.06
C ASP A 32 8.50 9.84 -9.47
N GLY A 33 7.24 10.04 -9.79
CA GLY A 33 6.69 9.70 -11.09
C GLY A 33 6.34 8.24 -11.27
N LEU A 34 6.37 7.47 -10.19
CA LEU A 34 6.02 6.05 -10.23
C LEU A 34 4.51 5.89 -10.18
N ASN A 35 4.00 4.99 -11.02
CA ASN A 35 2.59 4.64 -11.00
C ASN A 35 2.32 3.66 -9.86
N VAL A 36 1.33 4.01 -9.03
CA VAL A 36 0.91 3.13 -7.93
C VAL A 36 -0.15 2.19 -8.48
N SER A 37 0.11 0.89 -8.39
CA SER A 37 -0.82 -0.11 -8.88
C SER A 37 -2.05 -0.22 -7.99
N GLU A 38 -3.16 -0.63 -8.60
CA GLU A 38 -4.38 -0.93 -7.85
C GLU A 38 -4.13 -2.03 -6.81
N PHE A 39 -3.27 -2.98 -7.13
CA PHE A 39 -2.90 -4.04 -6.20
C PHE A 39 -2.30 -3.46 -4.91
N LEU A 40 -1.38 -2.50 -5.03
CA LEU A 40 -0.76 -1.88 -3.85
C LEU A 40 -1.80 -1.19 -2.98
N ILE A 41 -2.74 -0.49 -3.59
CA ILE A 41 -3.80 0.18 -2.87
C ILE A 41 -4.69 -0.83 -2.12
N GLN A 42 -5.02 -1.95 -2.77
CA GLN A 42 -5.83 -3.00 -2.13
C GLN A 42 -5.11 -3.64 -0.95
N VAL A 43 -3.82 -3.91 -1.09
CA VAL A 43 -3.02 -4.45 0.01
C VAL A 43 -2.99 -3.48 1.18
N ALA A 44 -2.79 -2.20 0.89
CA ALA A 44 -2.78 -1.16 1.92
C ALA A 44 -4.11 -1.12 2.68
N ARG A 45 -5.23 -1.20 1.98
CA ARG A 45 -6.54 -1.20 2.62
C ARG A 45 -6.71 -2.39 3.56
N GLN A 46 -6.24 -3.55 3.16
CA GLN A 46 -6.35 -4.73 4.00
C GLN A 46 -5.57 -4.57 5.31
N GLU A 47 -4.38 -3.98 5.24
CA GLU A 47 -3.60 -3.71 6.45
C GLU A 47 -4.26 -2.63 7.31
N ILE A 48 -4.73 -1.55 6.69
CA ILE A 48 -5.41 -0.48 7.40
C ILE A 48 -6.62 -1.02 8.17
N GLU A 49 -7.38 -1.90 7.55
CA GLU A 49 -8.59 -2.47 8.16
C GLU A 49 -8.31 -3.62 9.12
N GLY A 50 -7.04 -4.01 9.26
CA GLY A 50 -6.66 -5.05 10.19
C GLY A 50 -6.87 -6.47 9.70
N LYS A 51 -7.11 -6.64 8.41
CA LYS A 51 -7.32 -7.98 7.81
C LYS A 51 -6.02 -8.74 7.62
N VAL A 52 -4.92 -8.00 7.45
CA VAL A 52 -3.57 -8.57 7.38
C VAL A 52 -2.65 -7.73 8.25
N THR A 53 -1.54 -8.32 8.67
CA THR A 53 -0.50 -7.57 9.40
C THR A 53 0.38 -6.80 8.41
N MET A 54 1.18 -5.89 8.94
CA MET A 54 2.15 -5.17 8.10
C MET A 54 3.13 -6.14 7.44
N ASN A 55 3.59 -7.15 8.17
CA ASN A 55 4.50 -8.15 7.61
C ASN A 55 3.85 -8.91 6.47
N GLU A 56 2.58 -9.28 6.62
CA GLU A 56 1.84 -9.95 5.56
C GLU A 56 1.66 -9.05 4.34
N ALA A 57 1.33 -7.78 4.58
CA ALA A 57 1.17 -6.81 3.49
C ALA A 57 2.46 -6.64 2.72
N LEU A 58 3.59 -6.50 3.42
CA LEU A 58 4.89 -6.36 2.77
C LEU A 58 5.27 -7.61 1.98
N ALA A 59 4.95 -8.80 2.51
CA ALA A 59 5.20 -10.05 1.78
C ALA A 59 4.41 -10.11 0.48
N MET A 60 3.15 -9.66 0.51
CA MET A 60 2.31 -9.62 -0.69
C MET A 60 2.89 -8.68 -1.75
N ILE A 61 3.38 -7.53 -1.32
CA ILE A 61 3.99 -6.54 -2.21
C ILE A 61 5.30 -7.08 -2.79
N ASP A 62 6.13 -7.70 -1.96
CA ASP A 62 7.39 -8.30 -2.40
C ASP A 62 7.15 -9.40 -3.43
N GLU A 63 6.13 -10.21 -3.22
CA GLU A 63 5.79 -11.26 -4.18
C GLU A 63 5.41 -10.68 -5.53
N LEU A 64 4.64 -9.60 -5.54
CA LEU A 64 4.29 -8.93 -6.79
C LEU A 64 5.52 -8.43 -7.51
N TYR A 65 6.43 -7.75 -6.80
CA TYR A 65 7.63 -7.21 -7.41
C TYR A 65 8.57 -8.33 -7.87
N ALA A 66 8.64 -9.44 -7.14
CA ALA A 66 9.44 -10.58 -7.54
C ALA A 66 8.94 -11.16 -8.87
N GLN A 67 7.63 -11.26 -9.04
CA GLN A 67 7.03 -11.72 -10.29
C GLN A 67 7.36 -10.78 -11.45
N MET A 68 7.27 -9.48 -11.20
CA MET A 68 7.60 -8.48 -12.21
C MET A 68 9.07 -8.55 -12.61
N ASN A 69 9.96 -8.71 -11.63
CA ASN A 69 11.39 -8.82 -11.89
C ASN A 69 11.75 -10.09 -12.61
N SER A 70 11.07 -11.21 -12.29
CA SER A 70 11.26 -12.46 -13.01
C SER A 70 10.96 -12.32 -14.49
N ASN A 71 9.88 -11.61 -14.82
CA ASN A 71 9.52 -11.35 -16.19
C ASN A 71 10.57 -10.50 -16.91
N ARG A 72 11.26 -9.63 -16.18
CA ARG A 72 12.31 -8.79 -16.74
C ARG A 72 13.61 -9.53 -16.95
N THR A 73 13.91 -10.46 -16.05
CA THR A 73 15.22 -11.14 -16.05
C THR A 73 15.19 -12.44 -16.83
N SER A 74 14.10 -12.79 -17.41
CA SER A 74 13.99 -13.99 -18.25
C SER A 74 14.61 -13.77 -19.62
N LEU A 75 15.67 -13.05 -19.66
CA LEU A 75 16.41 -12.78 -20.88
C LEU A 75 17.37 -13.91 -21.23
#